data_17806c762cbe8ee2a272e6b97dbbb3fd
#
_entry.id   17806c762cbe8ee2a272e6b97dbbb3fd
#
_cell.length_a   1.000
_cell.length_b   1.000
_cell.length_c   1.000
_cell.angle_alpha   90.00
_cell.angle_beta   90.00
_cell.angle_gamma   90.00
#
_symmetry.space_group_name_H-M   'P 1'
#
loop_
_entity.id
_entity.type
_entity.pdbx_description
1 polymer ?
#
loop_
_entity_poly.entity_id
_entity_poly.type
_entity_poly.pdbx_seq_one_letter_code
_entity_poly.pdbx_strand_id
1 'polypeptide(L)'
;MNPTTNIVYSTDKNDIENLTVGNFFVGWPNKPSIEILKQSIERADYAVLAIDTEKNTLAGYITAITDHTLSAYIPFLEVEEAYQKQGIGHKLVTKMLEQLQHLYMIDLVCDKELADFYSEAGFQSWHAMIKRNYVNQSGFQQ
;
A
#
# COMPACT_ATOMS: atom_id res chain seq x y z
N MET A 1 -0.55 -13.51 -24.01
CA MET A 1 -0.12 -12.15 -23.95
C MET A 1 0.68 -11.87 -22.70
N ASN A 2 1.79 -11.24 -22.85
CA ASN A 2 2.64 -10.97 -21.71
C ASN A 2 2.05 -9.89 -20.85
N PRO A 3 2.06 -10.06 -19.52
CA PRO A 3 1.74 -8.96 -18.64
C PRO A 3 2.76 -7.83 -18.81
N THR A 4 2.47 -6.69 -18.24
CA THR A 4 3.40 -5.58 -18.24
C THR A 4 4.70 -6.01 -17.59
N THR A 5 5.79 -5.85 -18.32
CA THR A 5 7.08 -6.41 -17.92
C THR A 5 8.00 -5.40 -17.26
N ASN A 6 7.66 -4.12 -17.30
CA ASN A 6 8.56 -3.07 -16.83
C ASN A 6 8.15 -2.52 -15.47
N ILE A 7 7.85 -3.42 -14.54
CA ILE A 7 7.53 -3.03 -13.17
C ILE A 7 8.80 -3.11 -12.33
N VAL A 8 9.14 -1.98 -11.74
CA VAL A 8 10.28 -1.86 -10.82
C VAL A 8 9.72 -1.54 -9.43
N TYR A 9 10.34 -2.08 -8.40
CA TYR A 9 9.93 -1.84 -7.02
C TYR A 9 10.93 -0.94 -6.34
N SER A 10 10.46 0.22 -5.87
CA SER A 10 11.30 1.19 -5.18
C SER A 10 10.94 1.25 -3.71
N THR A 11 11.94 1.29 -2.85
CA THR A 11 11.77 1.54 -1.42
C THR A 11 12.02 3.01 -1.06
N ASP A 12 12.32 3.84 -2.04
CA ASP A 12 12.45 5.28 -1.83
C ASP A 12 11.08 5.95 -2.05
N LYS A 13 10.43 6.29 -0.94
CA LYS A 13 9.09 6.87 -1.00
C LYS A 13 9.04 8.24 -1.69
N ASN A 14 10.18 8.92 -1.81
CA ASN A 14 10.24 10.20 -2.51
C ASN A 14 10.08 10.05 -4.03
N ASP A 15 10.26 8.85 -4.56
CA ASP A 15 10.02 8.60 -5.98
C ASP A 15 8.58 8.89 -6.40
N ILE A 16 7.64 8.89 -5.43
CA ILE A 16 6.24 9.18 -5.72
C ILE A 16 6.02 10.58 -6.31
N GLU A 17 6.90 11.52 -6.01
CA GLU A 17 6.72 12.91 -6.44
C GLU A 17 6.59 13.07 -7.95
N ASN A 18 7.33 12.28 -8.69
CA ASN A 18 7.44 12.41 -10.14
C ASN A 18 6.61 11.39 -10.92
N LEU A 19 5.80 10.60 -10.23
CA LEU A 19 5.01 9.57 -10.88
C LEU A 19 3.62 10.07 -11.25
N THR A 20 3.12 9.61 -12.38
CA THR A 20 1.71 9.73 -12.71
C THR A 20 0.93 8.77 -11.83
N VAL A 21 -0.18 9.23 -11.26
CA VAL A 21 -1.03 8.41 -10.39
C VAL A 21 -2.41 8.30 -11.01
N GLY A 22 -2.84 7.07 -11.23
CA GLY A 22 -4.15 6.78 -11.79
C GLY A 22 -5.23 6.69 -10.72
N ASN A 23 -6.10 5.70 -10.86
CA ASN A 23 -7.31 5.58 -10.04
C ASN A 23 -7.07 4.65 -8.84
N PHE A 24 -6.89 5.23 -7.66
CA PHE A 24 -6.80 4.52 -6.39
C PHE A 24 -8.00 4.85 -5.52
N PHE A 25 -8.16 4.15 -4.41
CA PHE A 25 -9.29 4.30 -3.48
C PHE A 25 -10.63 4.05 -4.18
N VAL A 26 -10.65 3.04 -5.04
CA VAL A 26 -11.85 2.68 -5.80
C VAL A 26 -12.99 2.32 -4.87
N GLY A 27 -14.15 2.91 -5.10
CA GLY A 27 -15.34 2.64 -4.28
C GLY A 27 -15.50 3.53 -3.06
N TRP A 28 -14.52 4.35 -2.75
CA TRP A 28 -14.65 5.27 -1.63
C TRP A 28 -15.54 6.46 -2.01
N PRO A 29 -16.60 6.76 -1.22
CA PRO A 29 -17.49 7.89 -1.52
C PRO A 29 -16.79 9.23 -1.58
N ASN A 30 -15.82 9.45 -0.70
CA ASN A 30 -15.08 10.72 -0.61
C ASN A 30 -13.59 10.43 -0.66
N LYS A 31 -13.13 9.93 -1.81
CA LYS A 31 -11.74 9.48 -1.91
C LYS A 31 -10.75 10.65 -1.82
N PRO A 32 -9.57 10.38 -1.26
CA PRO A 32 -8.50 11.37 -1.24
C PRO A 32 -8.07 11.80 -2.64
N SER A 33 -7.57 13.01 -2.74
CA SER A 33 -6.95 13.51 -3.96
C SER A 33 -5.60 12.81 -4.20
N ILE A 34 -5.07 12.99 -5.38
CA ILE A 34 -3.72 12.50 -5.71
C ILE A 34 -2.69 13.11 -4.78
N GLU A 35 -2.84 14.39 -4.43
CA GLU A 35 -1.93 15.06 -3.50
C GLU A 35 -1.95 14.43 -2.11
N ILE A 36 -3.14 14.10 -1.62
CA ILE A 36 -3.29 13.44 -0.31
C ILE A 36 -2.70 12.04 -0.36
N LEU A 37 -2.91 11.31 -1.45
CA LEU A 37 -2.30 9.99 -1.60
C LEU A 37 -0.77 10.10 -1.54
N LYS A 38 -0.19 11.04 -2.29
CA LYS A 38 1.25 11.25 -2.28
C LYS A 38 1.77 11.60 -0.90
N GLN A 39 1.05 12.48 -0.18
CA GLN A 39 1.41 12.81 1.21
C GLN A 39 1.40 11.60 2.11
N SER A 40 0.40 10.74 1.99
CA SER A 40 0.30 9.55 2.84
C SER A 40 1.48 8.62 2.62
N ILE A 41 1.97 8.52 1.40
CA ILE A 41 3.15 7.73 1.08
C ILE A 41 4.41 8.38 1.62
N GLU A 42 4.58 9.68 1.38
CA GLU A 42 5.78 10.40 1.81
C GLU A 42 5.93 10.47 3.33
N ARG A 43 4.81 10.52 4.04
CA ARG A 43 4.80 10.60 5.49
C ARG A 43 4.81 9.26 6.21
N ALA A 44 4.61 8.17 5.49
CA ALA A 44 4.73 6.83 6.08
C ALA A 44 6.19 6.59 6.49
N ASP A 45 6.39 5.70 7.47
CA ASP A 45 7.74 5.34 7.87
C ASP A 45 8.43 4.52 6.80
N TYR A 46 7.70 3.58 6.18
CA TYR A 46 8.18 2.79 5.07
C TYR A 46 7.15 2.74 3.96
N ALA A 47 7.63 2.66 2.74
CA ALA A 47 6.79 2.45 1.58
C ALA A 47 7.52 1.59 0.56
N VAL A 48 6.77 0.84 -0.22
CA VAL A 48 7.27 0.20 -1.43
C VAL A 48 6.36 0.63 -2.58
N LEU A 49 6.96 1.09 -3.65
CA LEU A 49 6.24 1.55 -4.84
C LEU A 49 6.49 0.57 -5.98
N ALA A 50 5.42 0.13 -6.63
CA ALA A 50 5.51 -0.62 -7.87
C ALA A 50 5.34 0.39 -9.01
N ILE A 51 6.35 0.51 -9.85
CA ILE A 51 6.43 1.57 -10.85
C ILE A 51 6.48 0.95 -12.25
N ASP A 52 5.56 1.37 -13.11
CA ASP A 52 5.63 1.07 -14.53
C ASP A 52 6.60 2.08 -15.16
N THR A 53 7.79 1.61 -15.49
CA THR A 53 8.85 2.50 -15.99
C THR A 53 8.61 2.99 -17.41
N GLU A 54 7.83 2.28 -18.20
CA GLU A 54 7.50 2.74 -19.54
C GLU A 54 6.59 3.96 -19.53
N LYS A 55 5.63 3.94 -18.60
CA LYS A 55 4.63 5.02 -18.51
C LYS A 55 4.93 6.03 -17.41
N ASN A 56 5.96 5.77 -16.63
CA ASN A 56 6.31 6.56 -15.45
C ASN A 56 5.10 6.70 -14.51
N THR A 57 4.44 5.58 -14.24
CA THR A 57 3.15 5.53 -13.55
C THR A 57 3.25 4.61 -12.33
N LEU A 58 2.58 5.02 -11.26
CA LEU A 58 2.44 4.18 -10.07
C LEU A 58 1.47 3.05 -10.38
N ALA A 59 1.97 1.81 -10.35
CA ALA A 59 1.14 0.63 -10.56
C ALA A 59 0.51 0.12 -9.26
N GLY A 60 1.17 0.34 -8.15
CA GLY A 60 0.68 -0.06 -6.84
C GLY A 60 1.62 0.41 -5.74
N TYR A 61 1.18 0.31 -4.50
CA TYR A 61 2.00 0.73 -3.37
C TYR A 61 1.56 0.04 -2.09
N ILE A 62 2.45 0.02 -1.12
CA ILE A 62 2.19 -0.43 0.23
C ILE A 62 2.91 0.52 1.18
N THR A 63 2.28 0.83 2.30
CA THR A 63 2.89 1.70 3.32
C THR A 63 2.87 1.01 4.68
N ALA A 64 3.75 1.46 5.57
CA ALA A 64 3.78 1.00 6.95
C ALA A 64 4.13 2.14 7.89
N ILE A 65 3.52 2.10 9.07
CA ILE A 65 3.77 3.03 10.16
C ILE A 65 4.32 2.20 11.31
N THR A 66 5.40 2.65 11.94
CA THR A 66 6.09 1.83 12.94
C THR A 66 6.66 2.67 14.07
N ASP A 67 6.78 2.04 15.25
CA ASP A 67 7.52 2.62 16.37
C ASP A 67 9.03 2.32 16.29
N HIS A 68 9.48 1.62 15.25
CA HIS A 68 10.87 1.22 15.02
C HIS A 68 11.45 0.28 16.11
N THR A 69 10.61 -0.26 16.97
CA THR A 69 11.07 -1.07 18.11
C THR A 69 10.37 -2.42 18.15
N LEU A 70 9.04 -2.44 18.15
CA LEU A 70 8.29 -3.67 18.32
C LEU A 70 7.21 -3.88 17.27
N SER A 71 6.64 -2.82 16.72
CA SER A 71 5.39 -2.95 15.98
C SER A 71 5.35 -2.11 14.71
N ALA A 72 4.54 -2.57 13.77
CA ALA A 72 4.18 -1.81 12.58
C ALA A 72 2.73 -2.09 12.23
N TYR A 73 2.11 -1.13 11.58
CA TYR A 73 0.78 -1.26 11.01
C TYR A 73 0.86 -0.94 9.51
N ILE A 74 0.22 -1.76 8.71
CA ILE A 74 0.14 -1.56 7.26
C ILE A 74 -1.24 -1.00 6.94
N PRO A 75 -1.37 0.33 6.78
CA PRO A 75 -2.68 0.94 6.53
C PRO A 75 -3.17 0.78 5.10
N PHE A 76 -2.26 0.71 4.12
CA PHE A 76 -2.63 0.68 2.71
C PHE A 76 -1.79 -0.30 1.92
N LEU A 77 -2.48 -1.09 1.12
CA LEU A 77 -1.92 -1.86 0.02
C LEU A 77 -2.91 -1.74 -1.12
N GLU A 78 -2.49 -1.13 -2.21
CA GLU A 78 -3.36 -1.02 -3.38
C GLU A 78 -2.57 -1.28 -4.67
N VAL A 79 -3.24 -1.94 -5.61
CA VAL A 79 -2.74 -2.12 -6.98
C VAL A 79 -3.80 -1.55 -7.91
N GLU A 80 -3.40 -0.63 -8.80
CA GLU A 80 -4.33 -0.05 -9.75
C GLU A 80 -4.94 -1.14 -10.62
N GLU A 81 -6.22 -1.01 -10.94
CA GLU A 81 -6.99 -2.04 -11.65
C GLU A 81 -6.28 -2.54 -12.92
N ALA A 82 -5.70 -1.62 -13.69
CA ALA A 82 -5.01 -1.97 -14.92
C ALA A 82 -3.79 -2.88 -14.71
N TYR A 83 -3.28 -2.94 -13.49
CA TYR A 83 -2.08 -3.71 -13.16
C TYR A 83 -2.36 -4.91 -12.28
N GLN A 84 -3.63 -5.18 -11.96
CA GLN A 84 -3.99 -6.32 -11.11
C GLN A 84 -3.78 -7.65 -11.83
N LYS A 85 -3.75 -8.73 -11.04
CA LYS A 85 -3.60 -10.12 -11.52
C LYS A 85 -2.24 -10.41 -12.17
N GLN A 86 -1.21 -9.68 -11.78
CA GLN A 86 0.15 -9.87 -12.26
C GLN A 86 1.13 -10.19 -11.13
N GLY A 87 0.62 -10.38 -9.90
CA GLY A 87 1.47 -10.69 -8.76
C GLY A 87 2.09 -9.47 -8.08
N ILE A 88 1.70 -8.26 -8.45
CA ILE A 88 2.27 -7.04 -7.88
C ILE A 88 1.96 -6.93 -6.39
N GLY A 89 0.72 -7.23 -5.99
CA GLY A 89 0.35 -7.18 -4.57
C GLY A 89 1.20 -8.09 -3.70
N HIS A 90 1.45 -9.32 -4.15
CA HIS A 90 2.32 -10.26 -3.45
C HIS A 90 3.74 -9.74 -3.32
N LYS A 91 4.28 -9.17 -4.38
CA LYS A 91 5.62 -8.57 -4.37
C LYS A 91 5.72 -7.40 -3.41
N LEU A 92 4.70 -6.55 -3.38
CA LEU A 92 4.67 -5.41 -2.46
C LEU A 92 4.69 -5.88 -1.01
N VAL A 93 3.87 -6.88 -0.68
CA VAL A 93 3.85 -7.45 0.67
C VAL A 93 5.21 -8.05 1.02
N THR A 94 5.77 -8.87 0.14
CA THR A 94 7.06 -9.50 0.37
C THR A 94 8.14 -8.47 0.65
N LYS A 95 8.21 -7.44 -0.16
CA LYS A 95 9.22 -6.40 -0.02
C LYS A 95 9.02 -5.55 1.23
N MET A 96 7.79 -5.30 1.61
CA MET A 96 7.52 -4.59 2.86
C MET A 96 7.93 -5.45 4.05
N LEU A 97 7.59 -6.73 4.06
CA LEU A 97 7.95 -7.61 5.17
C LEU A 97 9.47 -7.75 5.32
N GLU A 98 10.21 -7.68 4.23
CA GLU A 98 11.68 -7.64 4.29
C GLU A 98 12.17 -6.42 5.08
N GLN A 99 11.55 -5.26 4.87
CA GLN A 99 11.91 -4.05 5.60
C GLN A 99 11.51 -4.10 7.07
N LEU A 100 10.49 -4.88 7.42
CA LEU A 100 9.95 -4.94 8.78
C LEU A 100 10.41 -6.16 9.56
N GLN A 101 11.30 -6.97 9.02
CA GLN A 101 11.66 -8.26 9.60
C GLN A 101 12.28 -8.19 11.00
N HIS A 102 12.73 -7.02 11.40
CA HIS A 102 13.29 -6.79 12.74
C HIS A 102 12.22 -6.57 13.81
N LEU A 103 10.95 -6.48 13.43
CA LEU A 103 9.85 -6.19 14.36
C LEU A 103 9.12 -7.46 14.77
N TYR A 104 8.58 -7.44 15.98
CA TYR A 104 7.78 -8.55 16.49
C TYR A 104 6.37 -8.57 15.92
N MET A 105 5.70 -7.42 15.89
CA MET A 105 4.29 -7.32 15.53
C MET A 105 4.12 -6.55 14.23
N ILE A 106 3.47 -7.19 13.27
CA ILE A 106 3.13 -6.53 12.02
C ILE A 106 1.65 -6.81 11.79
N ASP A 107 0.82 -5.78 11.85
CA ASP A 107 -0.63 -5.92 11.79
C ASP A 107 -1.21 -5.16 10.61
N LEU A 108 -2.35 -5.64 10.13
CA LEU A 108 -3.16 -4.94 9.13
C LEU A 108 -4.62 -5.32 9.31
N VAL A 109 -5.49 -4.55 8.68
CA VAL A 109 -6.92 -4.84 8.62
C VAL A 109 -7.29 -4.95 7.15
N CYS A 110 -8.01 -5.99 6.78
CA CYS A 110 -8.40 -6.22 5.40
C CYS A 110 -9.84 -6.72 5.33
N ASP A 111 -10.42 -6.65 4.14
CA ASP A 111 -11.70 -7.27 3.88
C ASP A 111 -11.57 -8.79 3.97
N LYS A 112 -12.65 -9.44 4.38
CA LYS A 112 -12.66 -10.87 4.61
C LYS A 112 -12.17 -11.66 3.39
N GLU A 113 -12.51 -11.20 2.20
CA GLU A 113 -12.14 -11.86 0.95
C GLU A 113 -10.62 -11.89 0.71
N LEU A 114 -9.88 -11.02 1.39
CA LEU A 114 -8.42 -10.94 1.25
C LEU A 114 -7.67 -11.75 2.29
N ALA A 115 -8.37 -12.44 3.19
CA ALA A 115 -7.72 -13.20 4.27
C ALA A 115 -6.75 -14.25 3.72
N ASP A 116 -7.13 -14.96 2.68
CA ASP A 116 -6.27 -15.99 2.08
C ASP A 116 -5.00 -15.37 1.46
N PHE A 117 -5.15 -14.23 0.81
CA PHE A 117 -4.03 -13.51 0.25
C PHE A 117 -2.96 -13.21 1.32
N TYR A 118 -3.41 -12.71 2.46
CA TYR A 118 -2.47 -12.36 3.54
C TYR A 118 -1.97 -13.57 4.32
N SER A 119 -2.79 -14.62 4.43
CA SER A 119 -2.34 -15.83 5.13
C SER A 119 -1.17 -16.51 4.42
N GLU A 120 -1.11 -16.41 3.10
CA GLU A 120 0.03 -16.91 2.34
C GLU A 120 1.34 -16.21 2.71
N ALA A 121 1.25 -14.97 3.18
CA ALA A 121 2.42 -14.20 3.64
C ALA A 121 2.71 -14.40 5.12
N GLY A 122 1.96 -15.26 5.80
CA GLY A 122 2.19 -15.58 7.21
C GLY A 122 1.31 -14.84 8.20
N PHE A 123 0.34 -14.06 7.72
CA PHE A 123 -0.61 -13.38 8.61
C PHE A 123 -1.69 -14.34 9.08
N GLN A 124 -2.14 -14.16 10.32
CA GLN A 124 -3.23 -14.93 10.90
C GLN A 124 -4.42 -14.01 11.14
N SER A 125 -5.63 -14.54 10.91
CA SER A 125 -6.85 -13.80 11.22
C SER A 125 -7.00 -13.66 12.73
N TRP A 126 -7.34 -12.46 13.16
CA TRP A 126 -7.54 -12.14 14.57
C TRP A 126 -8.67 -11.13 14.69
N HIS A 127 -9.05 -10.77 15.91
CA HIS A 127 -10.04 -9.72 16.13
C HIS A 127 -9.39 -8.35 16.10
N ALA A 128 -9.98 -7.44 15.36
CA ALA A 128 -9.54 -6.05 15.30
C ALA A 128 -10.72 -5.14 15.64
N MET A 129 -10.40 -4.00 16.21
CA MET A 129 -11.38 -2.95 16.48
C MET A 129 -11.01 -1.75 15.63
N ILE A 130 -11.96 -1.23 14.88
CA ILE A 130 -11.72 -0.08 13.99
C ILE A 130 -12.70 1.04 14.31
N LYS A 131 -12.25 2.27 14.08
CA LYS A 131 -13.09 3.45 14.18
C LYS A 131 -12.86 4.29 12.93
N ARG A 132 -13.93 4.72 12.28
CA ARG A 132 -13.85 5.51 11.05
C ARG A 132 -14.57 6.84 11.24
N ASN A 133 -13.84 7.94 11.01
CA ASN A 133 -14.43 9.28 10.96
C ASN A 133 -14.62 9.62 9.48
N TYR A 134 -15.76 9.23 8.93
CA TYR A 134 -16.00 9.38 7.49
C TYR A 134 -15.98 10.82 7.01
N VAL A 135 -16.22 11.78 7.90
CA VAL A 135 -16.12 13.19 7.55
C VAL A 135 -14.70 13.57 7.09
N ASN A 136 -13.70 12.80 7.49
CA ASN A 136 -12.30 13.03 7.14
C ASN A 136 -11.79 12.05 6.08
N GLN A 137 -12.68 11.34 5.39
CA GLN A 137 -12.26 10.29 4.46
C GLN A 137 -11.40 10.81 3.32
N SER A 138 -11.57 12.05 2.89
CA SER A 138 -10.76 12.64 1.82
C SER A 138 -9.41 13.17 2.30
N GLY A 139 -9.12 13.05 3.58
CA GLY A 139 -7.89 13.54 4.18
C GLY A 139 -8.06 14.85 4.92
N PHE A 140 -7.22 15.04 5.94
CA PHE A 140 -7.21 16.28 6.71
C PHE A 140 -6.27 17.29 6.04
N GLN A 141 -6.82 18.46 5.74
CA GLN A 141 -6.05 19.55 5.14
C GLN A 141 -5.78 20.63 6.17
N GLN A 142 -4.51 20.93 6.32
CA GLN A 142 -4.07 22.00 7.24
C GLN A 142 -3.94 23.31 6.50
#